data_3d28e17c2d92d0d47dac9ea23bcfafff
#
_entry.id   3d28e17c2d92d0d47dac9ea23bcfafff
#
_cell.length_a   1.000
_cell.length_b   1.000
_cell.length_c   1.000
_cell.angle_alpha   90.00
_cell.angle_beta   90.00
_cell.angle_gamma   90.00
#
_symmetry.space_group_name_H-M   'P 1'
#
loop_
_entity.id
_entity.type
_entity.pdbx_description
1 polymer ?
#
loop_
_entity_poly.entity_id
_entity_poly.type
_entity_poly.pdbx_seq_one_letter_code
_entity_poly.pdbx_strand_id
1 'polypeptide(L)'
;MDIQKCINDYADWLKSEITFTKMGEYFEITTPFLDSYNDYFQIYVRQDGENVYFSDDGQTLNSLAMSGFQLTPNRKVQLKNILSQYGIKLKQNELIAVAPMHDFPQAKHMFVQAMIRVSDLYMTSRTKVSSLFLDDIQEFFHQNHTVHGGLHRPSPQYSAVRKAASRHART
;
A
#
# COMPACT_ATOMS: atom_id res chain seq x y z
N MET A 1 3.10 -4.88 -35.31
CA MET A 1 3.41 -4.03 -34.13
C MET A 1 4.91 -4.11 -33.90
N ASP A 2 5.60 -2.98 -33.87
CA ASP A 2 7.03 -2.91 -33.53
C ASP A 2 7.17 -2.80 -32.00
N ILE A 3 7.37 -3.93 -31.33
CA ILE A 3 7.47 -3.99 -29.88
C ILE A 3 8.73 -3.28 -29.35
N GLN A 4 9.84 -3.31 -30.11
CA GLN A 4 11.06 -2.63 -29.70
C GLN A 4 10.85 -1.12 -29.64
N LYS A 5 10.15 -0.56 -30.63
CA LYS A 5 9.78 0.85 -30.61
C LYS A 5 8.89 1.18 -29.41
N CYS A 6 7.87 0.37 -29.11
CA CYS A 6 7.00 0.60 -27.95
C CYS A 6 7.78 0.59 -26.62
N ILE A 7 8.78 -0.30 -26.48
CA ILE A 7 9.63 -0.35 -25.28
C ILE A 7 10.50 0.92 -25.18
N ASN A 8 11.08 1.38 -26.29
CA ASN A 8 11.88 2.59 -26.30
C ASN A 8 11.00 3.83 -25.96
N ASP A 9 9.84 3.95 -26.60
CA ASP A 9 8.89 5.03 -26.34
C ASP A 9 8.47 5.06 -24.84
N TYR A 10 8.25 3.89 -24.22
CA TYR A 10 7.97 3.79 -22.79
C TYR A 10 9.16 4.21 -21.92
N ALA A 11 10.37 3.80 -22.27
CA ALA A 11 11.57 4.17 -21.53
C ALA A 11 11.84 5.69 -21.59
N ASP A 12 11.63 6.31 -22.76
CA ASP A 12 11.77 7.74 -22.95
C ASP A 12 10.69 8.51 -22.17
N TRP A 13 9.45 8.05 -22.19
CA TRP A 13 8.40 8.62 -21.36
C TRP A 13 8.74 8.50 -19.87
N LEU A 14 9.12 7.31 -19.39
CA LEU A 14 9.48 7.11 -17.98
C LEU A 14 10.62 8.04 -17.54
N LYS A 15 11.62 8.25 -18.43
CA LYS A 15 12.72 9.16 -18.17
C LYS A 15 12.25 10.62 -18.06
N SER A 16 11.28 11.05 -18.88
CA SER A 16 10.75 12.42 -18.86
C SER A 16 9.93 12.71 -17.60
N GLU A 17 9.29 11.70 -17.03
CA GLU A 17 8.47 11.83 -15.83
C GLU A 17 9.28 11.80 -14.51
N ILE A 18 10.54 11.34 -14.57
CA ILE A 18 11.41 11.35 -13.40
C ILE A 18 12.10 12.72 -13.31
N THR A 19 11.81 13.43 -12.24
CA THR A 19 12.44 14.73 -11.96
C THR A 19 13.28 14.66 -10.70
N PHE A 20 14.19 15.60 -10.52
CA PHE A 20 14.97 15.70 -9.28
C PHE A 20 15.24 17.15 -8.89
N THR A 21 15.37 17.37 -7.58
CA THR A 21 15.73 18.66 -6.98
C THR A 21 16.88 18.46 -6.03
N LYS A 22 17.88 19.37 -6.06
CA LYS A 22 19.00 19.33 -5.12
C LYS A 22 18.62 20.01 -3.80
N MET A 23 18.78 19.29 -2.69
CA MET A 23 18.46 19.74 -1.34
C MET A 23 19.69 19.54 -0.42
N GLY A 24 20.59 20.51 -0.43
CA GLY A 24 21.85 20.40 0.32
C GLY A 24 22.74 19.27 -0.19
N GLU A 25 23.00 18.27 0.64
CA GLU A 25 23.78 17.08 0.29
C GLU A 25 22.93 15.99 -0.37
N TYR A 26 21.59 16.13 -0.38
CA TYR A 26 20.65 15.17 -0.94
C TYR A 26 20.13 15.66 -2.29
N PHE A 27 19.65 14.70 -3.06
CA PHE A 27 18.79 14.91 -4.21
C PHE A 27 17.45 14.25 -3.91
N GLU A 28 16.37 15.01 -3.98
CA GLU A 28 15.03 14.48 -4.00
C GLU A 28 14.69 14.05 -5.43
N ILE A 29 14.33 12.80 -5.62
CA ILE A 29 13.90 12.24 -6.91
C ILE A 29 12.41 11.98 -6.81
N THR A 30 11.61 12.69 -7.61
CA THR A 30 10.19 12.40 -7.79
C THR A 30 10.02 11.35 -8.88
N THR A 31 9.25 10.32 -8.59
CA THR A 31 8.98 9.22 -9.52
C THR A 31 7.54 9.30 -10.05
N PRO A 32 7.22 8.74 -11.23
CA PRO A 32 5.85 8.69 -11.75
C PRO A 32 5.01 7.55 -11.13
N PHE A 33 5.42 7.02 -10.00
CA PHE A 33 4.67 5.99 -9.27
C PHE A 33 3.90 6.63 -8.13
N LEU A 34 2.66 6.18 -7.92
CA LEU A 34 1.74 6.76 -6.96
C LEU A 34 1.60 5.86 -5.72
N ASP A 35 1.47 6.50 -4.58
CA ASP A 35 1.08 5.84 -3.33
C ASP A 35 -0.46 5.64 -3.25
N SER A 36 -0.95 5.15 -2.12
CA SER A 36 -2.38 4.91 -1.88
C SER A 36 -3.24 6.19 -1.80
N TYR A 37 -2.63 7.37 -1.77
CA TYR A 37 -3.29 8.68 -1.78
C TYR A 37 -3.21 9.38 -3.14
N ASN A 38 -2.62 8.73 -4.15
CA ASN A 38 -2.29 9.29 -5.46
C ASN A 38 -1.21 10.37 -5.40
N ASP A 39 -0.34 10.33 -4.40
CA ASP A 39 0.84 11.17 -4.32
C ASP A 39 2.03 10.45 -4.94
N TYR A 40 2.91 11.19 -5.62
CA TYR A 40 4.11 10.62 -6.21
C TYR A 40 5.11 10.19 -5.14
N PHE A 41 5.67 8.99 -5.28
CA PHE A 41 6.77 8.57 -4.43
C PHE A 41 8.01 9.43 -4.66
N GLN A 42 8.55 9.94 -3.56
CA GLN A 42 9.80 10.69 -3.51
C GLN A 42 10.88 9.86 -2.84
N ILE A 43 12.08 9.91 -3.40
CA ILE A 43 13.27 9.21 -2.90
C ILE A 43 14.36 10.24 -2.69
N TYR A 44 14.93 10.25 -1.50
CA TYR A 44 16.07 11.07 -1.16
C TYR A 44 17.34 10.26 -1.34
N VAL A 45 18.28 10.78 -2.12
CA VAL A 45 19.55 10.11 -2.38
C VAL A 45 20.72 11.02 -2.08
N ARG A 46 21.79 10.46 -1.54
CA ARG A 46 23.08 11.15 -1.41
C ARG A 46 24.22 10.21 -1.70
N GLN A 47 25.30 10.77 -2.20
CA GLN A 47 26.53 10.02 -2.37
C GLN A 47 27.28 9.92 -1.05
N ASP A 48 27.84 8.74 -0.77
CA ASP A 48 28.66 8.44 0.41
C ASP A 48 29.87 7.63 -0.04
N GLY A 49 30.94 8.34 -0.41
CA GLY A 49 32.09 7.74 -1.06
C GLY A 49 31.75 7.08 -2.41
N GLU A 50 32.02 5.80 -2.53
CA GLU A 50 31.68 5.01 -3.72
C GLU A 50 30.24 4.43 -3.68
N ASN A 51 29.50 4.72 -2.61
CA ASN A 51 28.14 4.25 -2.43
C ASN A 51 27.13 5.37 -2.63
N VAL A 52 25.89 4.97 -2.84
CA VAL A 52 24.71 5.83 -2.79
C VAL A 52 23.82 5.37 -1.65
N TYR A 53 23.37 6.32 -0.86
CA TYR A 53 22.38 6.17 0.19
C TYR A 53 21.00 6.56 -0.34
N PHE A 54 20.00 5.74 -0.08
CA PHE A 54 18.60 5.96 -0.42
C PHE A 54 17.77 6.06 0.85
N SER A 55 16.80 6.96 0.87
CA SER A 55 15.82 7.13 1.92
C SER A 55 14.46 7.53 1.35
N ASP A 56 13.37 7.17 2.03
CA ASP A 56 12.03 7.70 1.80
C ASP A 56 11.64 8.82 2.79
N ASP A 57 12.56 9.21 3.65
CA ASP A 57 12.33 10.16 4.77
C ASP A 57 11.11 9.79 5.64
N GLY A 58 10.79 8.49 5.73
CA GLY A 58 9.68 7.96 6.49
C GLY A 58 8.29 8.18 5.85
N GLN A 59 8.22 8.73 4.65
CA GLN A 59 6.96 9.09 3.99
C GLN A 59 6.05 7.88 3.82
N THR A 60 6.58 6.73 3.41
CA THR A 60 5.79 5.53 3.14
C THR A 60 5.05 5.03 4.38
N LEU A 61 5.73 4.95 5.53
CA LEU A 61 5.10 4.52 6.77
C LEU A 61 4.20 5.58 7.40
N ASN A 62 4.54 6.86 7.24
CA ASN A 62 3.68 7.96 7.69
C ASN A 62 2.35 7.97 6.92
N SER A 63 2.37 7.81 5.59
CA SER A 63 1.16 7.69 4.76
C SER A 63 0.30 6.50 5.21
N LEU A 64 0.92 5.33 5.48
CA LEU A 64 0.21 4.19 6.05
C LEU A 64 -0.44 4.49 7.40
N ALA A 65 0.27 5.16 8.30
CA ALA A 65 -0.26 5.54 9.62
C ALA A 65 -1.45 6.51 9.50
N MET A 66 -1.35 7.49 8.60
CA MET A 66 -2.44 8.45 8.32
C MET A 66 -3.69 7.75 7.77
N SER A 67 -3.55 6.63 7.06
CA SER A 67 -4.68 5.81 6.59
C SER A 67 -5.31 4.93 7.68
N GLY A 68 -4.87 5.04 8.93
CA GLY A 68 -5.32 4.22 10.05
C GLY A 68 -4.66 2.84 10.14
N PHE A 69 -3.63 2.57 9.31
CA PHE A 69 -2.89 1.33 9.39
C PHE A 69 -2.00 1.30 10.63
N GLN A 70 -2.31 0.41 11.56
CA GLN A 70 -1.50 0.22 12.78
C GLN A 70 -0.46 -0.88 12.59
N LEU A 71 0.79 -0.59 12.90
CA LEU A 71 1.90 -1.55 12.89
C LEU A 71 1.84 -2.48 14.13
N THR A 72 0.91 -3.44 14.11
CA THR A 72 0.87 -4.52 15.10
C THR A 72 2.12 -5.40 15.02
N PRO A 73 2.45 -6.22 16.06
CA PRO A 73 3.60 -7.12 16.02
C PRO A 73 3.67 -8.00 14.76
N ASN A 74 2.55 -8.60 14.35
CA ASN A 74 2.48 -9.42 13.14
C ASN A 74 2.74 -8.61 11.87
N ARG A 75 2.21 -7.39 11.78
CA ARG A 75 2.44 -6.49 10.64
C ARG A 75 3.88 -5.99 10.58
N LYS A 76 4.52 -5.79 11.73
CA LYS A 76 5.97 -5.49 11.78
C LYS A 76 6.82 -6.63 11.21
N VAL A 77 6.47 -7.88 11.50
CA VAL A 77 7.13 -9.05 10.91
C VAL A 77 6.91 -9.09 9.40
N GLN A 78 5.68 -8.87 8.95
CA GLN A 78 5.34 -8.82 7.52
C GLN A 78 6.10 -7.71 6.80
N LEU A 79 6.12 -6.49 7.35
CA LEU A 79 6.90 -5.38 6.83
C LEU A 79 8.39 -5.72 6.71
N LYS A 80 8.97 -6.27 7.78
CA LYS A 80 10.39 -6.68 7.78
C LYS A 80 10.68 -7.72 6.70
N ASN A 81 9.79 -8.70 6.49
CA ASN A 81 9.93 -9.71 5.45
C ASN A 81 9.86 -9.09 4.05
N ILE A 82 8.95 -8.13 3.82
CA ILE A 82 8.89 -7.39 2.56
C ILE A 82 10.21 -6.66 2.33
N LEU A 83 10.65 -5.84 3.27
CA LEU A 83 11.85 -5.02 3.12
C LEU A 83 13.11 -5.85 2.87
N SER A 84 13.23 -7.00 3.55
CA SER A 84 14.38 -7.90 3.37
C SER A 84 14.50 -8.46 1.96
N GLN A 85 13.39 -8.67 1.25
CA GLN A 85 13.38 -9.15 -0.14
C GLN A 85 14.01 -8.14 -1.12
N TYR A 86 13.99 -6.86 -0.75
CA TYR A 86 14.52 -5.75 -1.56
C TYR A 86 15.86 -5.21 -1.04
N GLY A 87 16.43 -5.84 0.00
CA GLY A 87 17.67 -5.36 0.61
C GLY A 87 17.54 -4.05 1.39
N ILE A 88 16.31 -3.70 1.79
CA ILE A 88 16.00 -2.44 2.47
C ILE A 88 15.92 -2.66 3.96
N LYS A 89 16.41 -1.70 4.72
CA LYS A 89 16.36 -1.67 6.18
C LYS A 89 15.35 -0.63 6.65
N LEU A 90 14.73 -0.90 7.79
CA LEU A 90 13.90 0.05 8.51
C LEU A 90 14.72 0.64 9.65
N LYS A 91 14.88 1.96 9.67
CA LYS A 91 15.50 2.70 10.76
C LYS A 91 14.50 3.73 11.28
N GLN A 92 14.03 3.54 12.50
CA GLN A 92 12.87 4.28 13.03
C GLN A 92 11.63 4.07 12.12
N ASN A 93 11.18 5.08 11.38
CA ASN A 93 10.10 4.96 10.40
C ASN A 93 10.59 5.13 8.95
N GLU A 94 11.88 5.21 8.75
CA GLU A 94 12.53 5.50 7.48
C GLU A 94 12.96 4.22 6.78
N LEU A 95 12.59 4.04 5.53
CA LEU A 95 13.12 3.00 4.65
C LEU A 95 14.47 3.46 4.12
N ILE A 96 15.51 2.68 4.34
CA ILE A 96 16.85 3.00 3.89
C ILE A 96 17.51 1.86 3.12
N ALA A 97 18.30 2.22 2.11
CA ALA A 97 19.19 1.31 1.41
C ALA A 97 20.54 1.97 1.13
N VAL A 98 21.57 1.15 1.00
CA VAL A 98 22.90 1.58 0.57
C VAL A 98 23.34 0.61 -0.52
N ALA A 99 23.81 1.14 -1.63
CA ALA A 99 24.30 0.36 -2.76
C ALA A 99 25.54 1.03 -3.37
N PRO A 100 26.42 0.27 -4.05
CA PRO A 100 27.47 0.85 -4.85
C PRO A 100 26.91 1.79 -5.93
N MET A 101 27.62 2.88 -6.26
CA MET A 101 27.15 3.87 -7.23
C MET A 101 26.86 3.24 -8.60
N HIS A 102 27.60 2.21 -9.02
CA HIS A 102 27.39 1.54 -10.29
C HIS A 102 26.09 0.71 -10.33
N ASP A 103 25.54 0.34 -9.16
CA ASP A 103 24.27 -0.38 -9.01
C ASP A 103 23.08 0.57 -8.80
N PHE A 104 23.29 1.89 -8.92
CA PHE A 104 22.24 2.89 -8.71
C PHE A 104 20.94 2.59 -9.46
N PRO A 105 20.91 2.21 -10.74
CA PRO A 105 19.66 1.96 -11.46
C PRO A 105 18.85 0.81 -10.84
N GLN A 106 19.52 -0.30 -10.52
CA GLN A 106 18.89 -1.48 -9.91
C GLN A 106 18.44 -1.18 -8.50
N ALA A 107 19.29 -0.55 -7.70
CA ALA A 107 18.98 -0.18 -6.31
C ALA A 107 17.78 0.78 -6.24
N LYS A 108 17.75 1.82 -7.09
CA LYS A 108 16.60 2.73 -7.19
C LYS A 108 15.32 1.99 -7.56
N HIS A 109 15.39 1.09 -8.55
CA HIS A 109 14.25 0.29 -8.99
C HIS A 109 13.70 -0.58 -7.85
N MET A 110 14.58 -1.31 -7.14
CA MET A 110 14.21 -2.13 -6.00
C MET A 110 13.64 -1.30 -4.84
N PHE A 111 14.17 -0.09 -4.63
CA PHE A 111 13.68 0.81 -3.60
C PHE A 111 12.24 1.27 -3.88
N VAL A 112 11.95 1.69 -5.11
CA VAL A 112 10.58 2.05 -5.54
C VAL A 112 9.62 0.87 -5.39
N GLN A 113 10.02 -0.31 -5.83
CA GLN A 113 9.18 -1.51 -5.70
C GLN A 113 8.85 -1.83 -4.23
N ALA A 114 9.81 -1.66 -3.34
CA ALA A 114 9.58 -1.85 -1.91
C ALA A 114 8.60 -0.81 -1.34
N MET A 115 8.73 0.46 -1.72
CA MET A 115 7.81 1.52 -1.30
C MET A 115 6.38 1.20 -1.75
N ILE A 116 6.17 0.82 -3.03
CA ILE A 116 4.88 0.37 -3.55
C ILE A 116 4.35 -0.80 -2.73
N ARG A 117 5.18 -1.83 -2.52
CA ARG A 117 4.78 -3.04 -1.79
C ARG A 117 4.41 -2.78 -0.33
N VAL A 118 5.11 -1.84 0.31
CA VAL A 118 4.79 -1.40 1.68
C VAL A 118 3.50 -0.57 1.68
N SER A 119 3.32 0.34 0.73
CA SER A 119 2.09 1.13 0.58
C SER A 119 0.86 0.24 0.38
N ASP A 120 0.98 -0.87 -0.36
CA ASP A 120 -0.10 -1.84 -0.58
C ASP A 120 -0.57 -2.54 0.70
N LEU A 121 0.19 -2.50 1.79
CA LEU A 121 -0.26 -3.03 3.08
C LEU A 121 -1.54 -2.37 3.59
N TYR A 122 -1.83 -1.14 3.15
CA TYR A 122 -3.09 -0.45 3.41
C TYR A 122 -4.32 -1.29 3.00
N MET A 123 -4.25 -1.96 1.86
CA MET A 123 -5.35 -2.80 1.36
C MET A 123 -5.70 -3.94 2.32
N THR A 124 -4.69 -4.47 3.04
CA THR A 124 -4.91 -5.55 4.02
C THR A 124 -5.66 -5.07 5.27
N SER A 125 -5.68 -3.77 5.55
CA SER A 125 -6.43 -3.21 6.69
C SER A 125 -7.92 -3.06 6.37
N ARG A 126 -8.26 -2.67 5.14
CA ARG A 126 -9.66 -2.50 4.70
C ARG A 126 -10.43 -3.81 4.63
N THR A 127 -9.81 -4.87 4.16
CA THR A 127 -10.45 -6.18 4.03
C THR A 127 -10.85 -6.74 5.40
N LYS A 128 -10.03 -6.51 6.44
CA LYS A 128 -10.34 -6.96 7.82
C LYS A 128 -11.49 -6.16 8.47
N VAL A 129 -11.56 -4.86 8.23
CA VAL A 129 -12.66 -4.03 8.77
C VAL A 129 -13.99 -4.45 8.14
N SER A 130 -14.01 -4.74 6.85
CA SER A 130 -15.21 -5.23 6.17
C SER A 130 -15.66 -6.61 6.67
N SER A 131 -14.73 -7.54 6.93
CA SER A 131 -15.09 -8.88 7.47
C SER A 131 -15.54 -8.81 8.92
N LEU A 132 -14.86 -8.05 9.78
CA LEU A 132 -15.25 -7.84 11.18
C LEU A 132 -16.64 -7.19 11.28
N PHE A 133 -16.94 -6.21 10.45
CA PHE A 133 -18.26 -5.56 10.42
C PHE A 133 -19.37 -6.53 9.99
N LEU A 134 -19.10 -7.42 9.04
CA LEU A 134 -20.05 -8.47 8.64
C LEU A 134 -20.22 -9.52 9.72
N ASP A 135 -19.15 -9.90 10.41
CA ASP A 135 -19.19 -10.85 11.52
C ASP A 135 -19.95 -10.25 12.71
N ASP A 136 -19.72 -8.99 13.07
CA ASP A 136 -20.44 -8.25 14.12
C ASP A 136 -21.94 -8.14 13.81
N ILE A 137 -22.29 -7.86 12.54
CA ILE A 137 -23.68 -7.82 12.09
C ILE A 137 -24.34 -9.21 12.19
N GLN A 138 -23.64 -10.27 11.79
CA GLN A 138 -24.16 -11.64 11.88
C GLN A 138 -24.37 -12.04 13.35
N GLU A 139 -23.43 -11.72 14.23
CA GLU A 139 -23.55 -11.99 15.66
C GLU A 139 -24.69 -11.19 16.30
N PHE A 140 -24.86 -9.91 15.95
CA PHE A 140 -25.98 -9.09 16.38
C PHE A 140 -27.33 -9.69 15.96
N PHE A 141 -27.46 -10.18 14.73
CA PHE A 141 -28.68 -10.84 14.27
C PHE A 141 -28.90 -12.20 14.96
N HIS A 142 -27.85 -12.98 15.24
CA HIS A 142 -27.96 -14.22 15.99
C HIS A 142 -28.41 -13.99 17.43
N GLN A 143 -27.85 -13.01 18.13
CA GLN A 143 -28.21 -12.68 19.50
C GLN A 143 -29.65 -12.15 19.59
N ASN A 144 -30.14 -11.39 18.63
CA ASN A 144 -31.51 -10.88 18.63
C ASN A 144 -32.56 -11.90 18.16
N HIS A 145 -32.16 -12.96 17.44
CA HIS A 145 -33.08 -14.07 17.10
C HIS A 145 -33.29 -15.07 18.25
N THR A 146 -32.38 -15.13 19.22
CA THR A 146 -32.51 -16.04 20.39
C THR A 146 -33.38 -15.47 21.50
N VAL A 147 -33.76 -14.20 21.48
CA VAL A 147 -34.54 -13.55 22.58
C VAL A 147 -36.04 -13.53 22.32
N HIS A 148 -36.53 -13.91 21.14
CA HIS A 148 -37.96 -13.95 20.83
C HIS A 148 -38.43 -15.31 20.31
N GLY A 149 -38.36 -16.32 21.18
CA GLY A 149 -39.21 -17.51 21.10
C GLY A 149 -40.63 -17.23 21.58
N GLY A 150 -41.34 -16.31 20.95
CA GLY A 150 -42.75 -16.01 21.20
C GLY A 150 -43.41 -15.58 19.89
N LEU A 151 -44.40 -16.37 19.45
CA LEU A 151 -45.23 -16.19 18.27
C LEU A 151 -45.53 -14.72 17.92
N HIS A 152 -44.82 -14.18 16.90
CA HIS A 152 -45.31 -13.04 16.19
C HIS A 152 -45.03 -13.20 14.68
N ARG A 153 -46.07 -13.21 13.84
CA ARG A 153 -46.01 -13.21 12.41
C ARG A 153 -45.25 -11.97 11.94
N PRO A 154 -44.22 -12.07 11.09
CA PRO A 154 -43.55 -10.88 10.57
C PRO A 154 -44.48 -10.11 9.63
N SER A 155 -44.55 -8.79 9.81
CA SER A 155 -45.28 -7.86 8.93
C SER A 155 -44.67 -7.83 7.51
N PRO A 156 -45.47 -7.51 6.46
CA PRO A 156 -45.07 -7.63 5.06
C PRO A 156 -43.89 -6.78 4.59
N GLN A 157 -43.40 -5.88 5.43
CA GLN A 157 -42.30 -4.97 5.07
C GLN A 157 -40.91 -5.63 5.00
N TYR A 158 -40.72 -6.80 5.66
CA TYR A 158 -39.41 -7.48 5.66
C TYR A 158 -39.15 -8.38 4.45
N SER A 159 -40.14 -8.66 3.61
CA SER A 159 -39.97 -9.48 2.41
C SER A 159 -39.28 -8.72 1.25
N ALA A 160 -39.30 -7.39 1.27
CA ALA A 160 -38.72 -6.57 0.22
C ALA A 160 -37.19 -6.47 0.32
N VAL A 161 -36.66 -6.47 1.53
CA VAL A 161 -35.19 -6.35 1.75
C VAL A 161 -34.47 -7.64 1.36
N ARG A 162 -35.08 -8.80 1.55
CA ARG A 162 -34.50 -10.09 1.15
C ARG A 162 -34.41 -10.29 -0.36
N LYS A 163 -35.31 -9.65 -1.13
CA LYS A 163 -35.30 -9.71 -2.61
C LYS A 163 -34.25 -8.76 -3.23
N ALA A 164 -33.87 -7.71 -2.54
CA ALA A 164 -32.83 -6.78 -3.02
C ALA A 164 -31.42 -7.37 -2.82
N ALA A 165 -31.17 -8.03 -1.70
CA ALA A 165 -29.85 -8.63 -1.41
C ALA A 165 -29.52 -9.82 -2.35
N SER A 166 -30.50 -10.57 -2.81
CA SER A 166 -30.28 -11.72 -3.71
C SER A 166 -30.04 -11.32 -5.17
N ARG A 167 -30.29 -10.07 -5.56
CA ARG A 167 -30.05 -9.59 -6.93
C ARG A 167 -28.65 -9.03 -7.16
N HIS A 168 -27.90 -8.70 -6.08
CA HIS A 168 -26.52 -8.18 -6.18
C HIS A 168 -25.44 -9.29 -6.07
N ALA A 169 -25.83 -10.54 -5.84
CA ALA A 169 -24.89 -11.68 -5.75
C ALA A 169 -24.79 -12.50 -7.04
N ARG A 170 -25.34 -12.02 -8.18
CA ARG A 170 -25.34 -12.74 -9.48
C ARG A 170 -25.01 -11.82 -10.67
N THR A 171 -24.04 -10.91 -10.50
CA THR A 171 -23.38 -10.26 -11.64
C THR A 171 -21.89 -10.24 -11.41
#